data_9cf22be99575e039e49c3690ebbbc23e
#
_entry.id   9cf22be99575e039e49c3690ebbbc23e
#
_cell.length_a   1.000
_cell.length_b   1.000
_cell.length_c   1.000
_cell.angle_alpha   90.00
_cell.angle_beta   90.00
_cell.angle_gamma   90.00
#
_symmetry.space_group_name_H-M   'P 1'
#
loop_
_entity.id
_entity.type
_entity.pdbx_description
1 polymer ?
#
loop_
_entity_poly.entity_id
_entity_poly.type
_entity_poly.pdbx_seq_one_letter_code
_entity_poly.pdbx_strand_id
1 'polypeptide(L)'
;VGNNYDKIANYYDRIHHLFYGQSEINAQVELLGYIRPGDRLLILGGGTGWILEKIAAIFPAGLWITYIESSARMMELTKKRNWGLNEVELVNSGVQDWVGDGDGEVDAGGEARAEYDCILTGFFFDNFKEVDAAEIVRRVTPFLKKGGYWLEADFYYPRGRGKLWQAILLYSMYFSARLICGVEAKRLPDMVRIFSAEGYRSLYTTFHYQRFIRSVVYRKG
;
A
#
# COMPACT_ATOMS: atom_id res chain seq x y z
N VAL A 1 -2.20 -2.43 18.20
CA VAL A 1 -0.81 -1.97 18.43
C VAL A 1 -0.26 -1.58 17.07
N GLY A 2 -0.16 -0.30 16.79
CA GLY A 2 0.35 0.19 15.50
C GLY A 2 1.89 0.07 15.44
N ASN A 3 2.41 -0.23 14.26
CA ASN A 3 3.84 -0.20 13.98
C ASN A 3 4.34 1.25 14.11
N ASN A 4 5.42 1.47 14.86
CA ASN A 4 5.93 2.82 15.11
C ASN A 4 7.08 3.16 14.18
N TYR A 5 6.78 3.74 13.02
CA TYR A 5 7.74 4.22 12.04
C TYR A 5 8.28 5.63 12.30
N ASP A 6 7.78 6.35 13.31
CA ASP A 6 8.20 7.73 13.63
C ASP A 6 9.72 7.86 13.84
N LYS A 7 10.34 6.82 14.42
CA LYS A 7 11.78 6.82 14.74
C LYS A 7 12.69 6.89 13.52
N ILE A 8 12.26 6.33 12.40
CA ILE A 8 13.06 6.25 11.17
C ILE A 8 12.54 7.11 10.04
N ALA A 9 11.40 7.77 10.20
CA ALA A 9 10.72 8.51 9.14
C ALA A 9 11.65 9.45 8.35
N ASN A 10 12.54 10.18 9.02
CA ASN A 10 13.47 11.12 8.37
C ASN A 10 14.54 10.45 7.50
N TYR A 11 14.83 9.18 7.74
CA TYR A 11 15.86 8.40 7.04
C TYR A 11 15.25 7.29 6.18
N TYR A 12 13.95 7.08 6.28
CA TYR A 12 13.24 5.97 5.67
C TYR A 12 13.52 5.88 4.16
N ASP A 13 13.26 6.94 3.42
CA ASP A 13 13.49 6.98 1.97
C ASP A 13 14.95 6.70 1.60
N ARG A 14 15.92 7.19 2.40
CA ARG A 14 17.35 6.98 2.15
C ARG A 14 17.76 5.53 2.41
N ILE A 15 17.26 4.93 3.48
CA ILE A 15 17.55 3.54 3.84
C ILE A 15 17.00 2.61 2.76
N HIS A 16 15.75 2.79 2.36
CA HIS A 16 15.12 1.99 1.32
C HIS A 16 15.82 2.16 -0.04
N HIS A 17 16.14 3.39 -0.42
CA HIS A 17 16.89 3.65 -1.64
C HIS A 17 18.29 2.99 -1.65
N LEU A 18 18.97 2.92 -0.51
CA LEU A 18 20.29 2.28 -0.38
C LEU A 18 20.19 0.76 -0.60
N PHE A 19 19.16 0.09 -0.08
CA PHE A 19 19.02 -1.36 -0.14
C PHE A 19 18.35 -1.85 -1.43
N TYR A 20 17.33 -1.15 -1.92
CA TYR A 20 16.50 -1.60 -3.04
C TYR A 20 16.61 -0.71 -4.27
N GLY A 21 17.28 0.45 -4.16
CA GLY A 21 17.50 1.40 -5.25
C GLY A 21 16.20 1.88 -5.89
N GLN A 22 16.18 1.91 -7.21
CA GLN A 22 14.98 2.30 -7.97
C GLN A 22 13.91 1.21 -8.05
N SER A 23 14.19 -0.01 -7.59
CA SER A 23 13.28 -1.14 -7.81
C SER A 23 11.95 -1.00 -7.07
N GLU A 24 11.96 -0.45 -5.84
CA GLU A 24 10.73 -0.16 -5.09
C GLU A 24 9.91 0.96 -5.76
N ILE A 25 10.59 1.99 -6.23
CA ILE A 25 9.97 3.11 -6.94
C ILE A 25 9.34 2.60 -8.24
N ASN A 26 10.10 1.87 -9.05
CA ASN A 26 9.62 1.33 -10.31
C ASN A 26 8.42 0.40 -10.13
N ALA A 27 8.46 -0.44 -9.09
CA ALA A 27 7.37 -1.37 -8.78
C ALA A 27 6.03 -0.65 -8.50
N GLN A 28 6.07 0.52 -7.87
CA GLN A 28 4.86 1.28 -7.60
C GLN A 28 4.48 2.18 -8.79
N VAL A 29 5.46 2.86 -9.42
CA VAL A 29 5.21 3.78 -10.54
C VAL A 29 4.60 3.05 -11.75
N GLU A 30 5.01 1.82 -12.02
CA GLU A 30 4.45 1.00 -13.09
C GLU A 30 2.93 0.79 -12.94
N LEU A 31 2.46 0.66 -11.70
CA LEU A 31 1.04 0.48 -11.39
C LEU A 31 0.19 1.73 -11.66
N LEU A 32 0.81 2.92 -11.64
CA LEU A 32 0.10 4.19 -11.86
C LEU A 32 -0.52 4.29 -13.26
N GLY A 33 -0.05 3.48 -14.22
CA GLY A 33 -0.65 3.38 -15.56
C GLY A 33 -2.09 2.85 -15.59
N TYR A 34 -2.60 2.33 -14.48
CA TYR A 34 -3.98 1.88 -14.34
C TYR A 34 -4.93 2.94 -13.78
N ILE A 35 -4.39 4.07 -13.29
CA ILE A 35 -5.15 5.22 -12.83
C ILE A 35 -5.58 6.04 -14.06
N ARG A 36 -6.75 6.64 -14.00
CA ARG A 36 -7.33 7.48 -15.06
C ARG A 36 -7.58 8.90 -14.55
N PRO A 37 -7.56 9.91 -15.42
CA PRO A 37 -8.00 11.25 -15.04
C PRO A 37 -9.44 11.21 -14.49
N GLY A 38 -9.66 11.86 -13.36
CA GLY A 38 -10.95 11.88 -12.67
C GLY A 38 -11.18 10.75 -11.67
N ASP A 39 -10.26 9.79 -11.55
CA ASP A 39 -10.39 8.71 -10.58
C ASP A 39 -10.35 9.21 -9.13
N ARG A 40 -11.11 8.52 -8.28
CA ARG A 40 -10.97 8.59 -6.82
C ARG A 40 -10.02 7.49 -6.36
N LEU A 41 -8.96 7.89 -5.71
CA LEU A 41 -7.86 7.02 -5.31
C LEU A 41 -7.76 6.92 -3.79
N LEU A 42 -7.68 5.71 -3.26
CA LEU A 42 -7.38 5.43 -1.86
C LEU A 42 -5.95 4.91 -1.74
N ILE A 43 -5.11 5.57 -0.96
CA ILE A 43 -3.73 5.14 -0.69
C ILE A 43 -3.64 4.70 0.77
N LEU A 44 -3.27 3.45 1.00
CA LEU A 44 -3.10 2.87 2.34
C LEU A 44 -1.62 2.73 2.68
N GLY A 45 -1.21 3.28 3.83
CA GLY A 45 0.15 3.23 4.30
C GLY A 45 1.12 3.97 3.38
N GLY A 46 0.76 5.19 2.97
CA GLY A 46 1.50 5.93 1.96
C GLY A 46 2.90 6.40 2.37
N GLY A 47 3.26 6.29 3.66
CA GLY A 47 4.58 6.62 4.17
C GLY A 47 4.91 8.11 4.11
N THR A 48 6.07 8.45 3.55
CA THR A 48 6.58 9.83 3.45
C THR A 48 5.97 10.65 2.32
N GLY A 49 5.01 10.09 1.57
CA GLY A 49 4.27 10.79 0.51
C GLY A 49 4.99 10.95 -0.82
N TRP A 50 6.16 10.34 -1.02
CA TRP A 50 6.88 10.45 -2.30
C TRP A 50 6.05 9.97 -3.50
N ILE A 51 5.15 9.02 -3.30
CA ILE A 51 4.26 8.50 -4.35
C ILE A 51 3.30 9.59 -4.89
N LEU A 52 2.88 10.56 -4.04
CA LEU A 52 2.05 11.67 -4.47
C LEU A 52 2.75 12.55 -5.50
N GLU A 53 4.08 12.75 -5.37
CA GLU A 53 4.88 13.49 -6.35
C GLU A 53 4.94 12.75 -7.70
N LYS A 54 5.00 11.40 -7.66
CA LYS A 54 4.97 10.58 -8.89
C LYS A 54 3.60 10.60 -9.55
N ILE A 55 2.54 10.55 -8.76
CA ILE A 55 1.17 10.69 -9.24
C ILE A 55 0.99 12.08 -9.87
N ALA A 56 1.41 13.16 -9.22
CA ALA A 56 1.31 14.52 -9.74
C ALA A 56 2.11 14.76 -11.02
N ALA A 57 3.23 14.06 -11.19
CA ALA A 57 4.02 14.13 -12.43
C ALA A 57 3.29 13.52 -13.65
N ILE A 58 2.40 12.55 -13.42
CA ILE A 58 1.59 11.89 -14.47
C ILE A 58 0.22 12.58 -14.59
N PHE A 59 -0.40 12.88 -13.44
CA PHE A 59 -1.71 13.49 -13.31
C PHE A 59 -1.57 14.79 -12.50
N PRO A 60 -1.25 15.93 -13.14
CA PRO A 60 -1.00 17.18 -12.42
C PRO A 60 -2.24 17.78 -11.76
N ALA A 61 -3.43 17.32 -12.14
CA ALA A 61 -4.71 17.75 -11.58
C ALA A 61 -5.81 16.71 -11.86
N GLY A 62 -6.92 16.82 -11.14
CA GLY A 62 -8.18 16.12 -11.44
C GLY A 62 -8.34 14.77 -10.76
N LEU A 63 -7.46 14.37 -9.86
CA LEU A 63 -7.67 13.21 -8.99
C LEU A 63 -8.18 13.66 -7.62
N TRP A 64 -9.01 12.80 -6.99
CA TRP A 64 -9.39 12.88 -5.58
C TRP A 64 -8.69 11.75 -4.83
N ILE A 65 -7.83 12.09 -3.89
CA ILE A 65 -6.95 11.12 -3.22
C ILE A 65 -7.22 11.16 -1.72
N THR A 66 -7.70 10.06 -1.15
CA THR A 66 -7.67 9.84 0.30
C THR A 66 -6.39 9.09 0.64
N TYR A 67 -5.56 9.71 1.47
CA TYR A 67 -4.22 9.22 1.82
C TYR A 67 -4.16 8.89 3.31
N ILE A 68 -4.00 7.61 3.64
CA ILE A 68 -4.01 7.10 5.01
C ILE A 68 -2.60 6.68 5.43
N GLU A 69 -2.14 7.24 6.55
CA GLU A 69 -0.85 6.93 7.14
C GLU A 69 -0.93 7.03 8.68
N SER A 70 -0.49 5.97 9.35
CA SER A 70 -0.55 5.85 10.81
C SER A 70 0.54 6.64 11.54
N SER A 71 1.72 6.81 10.94
CA SER A 71 2.84 7.54 11.50
C SER A 71 2.61 9.06 11.35
N ALA A 72 2.43 9.75 12.48
CA ALA A 72 2.30 11.20 12.50
C ALA A 72 3.54 11.89 11.91
N ARG A 73 4.74 11.32 12.12
CA ARG A 73 5.97 11.86 11.58
C ARG A 73 6.06 11.71 10.06
N MET A 74 5.65 10.58 9.49
CA MET A 74 5.56 10.40 8.04
C MET A 74 4.51 11.33 7.44
N MET A 75 3.36 11.50 8.10
CA MET A 75 2.32 12.44 7.69
C MET A 75 2.86 13.88 7.61
N GLU A 76 3.69 14.32 8.57
CA GLU A 76 4.32 15.65 8.52
C GLU A 76 5.31 15.80 7.33
N LEU A 77 5.94 14.72 6.90
CA LEU A 77 6.77 14.73 5.69
C LEU A 77 5.89 14.78 4.43
N THR A 78 4.79 14.03 4.43
CA THR A 78 3.81 14.02 3.34
C THR A 78 3.25 15.41 3.07
N LYS A 79 2.88 16.17 4.11
CA LYS A 79 2.38 17.56 3.97
C LYS A 79 3.31 18.51 3.21
N LYS A 80 4.59 18.17 3.10
CA LYS A 80 5.62 18.96 2.40
C LYS A 80 5.80 18.54 0.94
N ARG A 81 5.11 17.49 0.49
CA ARG A 81 5.22 16.97 -0.88
C ARG A 81 4.37 17.80 -1.83
N ASN A 82 4.77 17.78 -3.09
CA ASN A 82 4.00 18.41 -4.15
C ASN A 82 3.08 17.36 -4.82
N TRP A 83 1.78 17.53 -4.70
CA TRP A 83 0.77 16.69 -5.38
C TRP A 83 0.03 17.41 -6.50
N GLY A 84 0.61 18.51 -7.01
CA GLY A 84 0.01 19.29 -8.09
C GLY A 84 -1.26 20.00 -7.65
N LEU A 85 -2.27 19.96 -8.54
CA LEU A 85 -3.61 20.50 -8.29
C LEU A 85 -4.63 19.39 -8.01
N ASN A 86 -4.18 18.22 -7.56
CA ASN A 86 -5.08 17.15 -7.11
C ASN A 86 -5.64 17.48 -5.73
N GLU A 87 -6.86 17.04 -5.49
CA GLU A 87 -7.49 17.13 -4.16
C GLU A 87 -6.98 15.97 -3.30
N VAL A 88 -6.28 16.28 -2.19
CA VAL A 88 -5.69 15.27 -1.32
C VAL A 88 -6.20 15.47 0.11
N GLU A 89 -6.92 14.46 0.59
CA GLU A 89 -7.31 14.33 1.99
C GLU A 89 -6.26 13.50 2.73
N LEU A 90 -5.62 14.08 3.74
CA LEU A 90 -4.61 13.42 4.56
C LEU A 90 -5.24 12.93 5.87
N VAL A 91 -5.29 11.60 6.06
CA VAL A 91 -5.87 10.95 7.24
C VAL A 91 -4.76 10.31 8.06
N ASN A 92 -4.46 10.88 9.23
CA ASN A 92 -3.49 10.29 10.14
C ASN A 92 -4.14 9.26 11.05
N SER A 93 -4.31 8.05 10.55
CA SER A 93 -4.94 6.92 11.24
C SER A 93 -4.34 5.60 10.79
N GLY A 94 -4.42 4.58 11.64
CA GLY A 94 -4.24 3.19 11.21
C GLY A 94 -5.39 2.76 10.29
N VAL A 95 -5.09 1.96 9.28
CA VAL A 95 -6.14 1.47 8.37
C VAL A 95 -7.24 0.69 9.10
N GLN A 96 -6.88 -0.04 10.17
CA GLN A 96 -7.82 -0.80 10.98
C GLN A 96 -8.80 0.12 11.74
N ASP A 97 -8.30 1.26 12.22
CA ASP A 97 -9.10 2.26 12.94
C ASP A 97 -9.96 3.05 11.94
N TRP A 98 -9.40 3.47 10.82
CA TRP A 98 -10.11 4.19 9.75
C TRP A 98 -11.34 3.41 9.22
N VAL A 99 -11.20 2.11 8.95
CA VAL A 99 -12.36 1.27 8.54
C VAL A 99 -13.31 0.97 9.71
N GLY A 100 -12.88 1.18 10.96
CA GLY A 100 -13.67 0.91 12.16
C GLY A 100 -14.61 2.04 12.56
N ASP A 101 -14.15 3.26 12.36
CA ASP A 101 -14.86 4.48 12.81
C ASP A 101 -15.97 4.93 11.84
N GLY A 102 -16.14 4.23 10.71
CA GLY A 102 -17.36 4.21 9.93
C GLY A 102 -17.86 5.54 9.40
N ASP A 103 -16.99 6.54 9.15
CA ASP A 103 -17.39 7.79 8.46
C ASP A 103 -17.50 7.61 6.93
N GLY A 104 -17.34 6.36 6.45
CA GLY A 104 -17.79 6.01 5.11
C GLY A 104 -19.31 6.14 5.07
N GLU A 105 -19.83 7.07 4.27
CA GLU A 105 -21.26 7.16 4.05
C GLU A 105 -21.82 5.78 3.73
N VAL A 106 -22.57 5.22 4.66
CA VAL A 106 -23.35 4.00 4.40
C VAL A 106 -24.54 4.40 3.54
N ASP A 107 -24.85 3.56 2.56
CA ASP A 107 -26.09 3.71 1.82
C ASP A 107 -27.33 3.47 2.72
N ALA A 108 -28.52 3.68 2.19
CA ALA A 108 -29.78 3.46 2.91
C ALA A 108 -29.96 2.00 3.41
N GLY A 109 -29.09 1.08 3.01
CA GLY A 109 -29.04 -0.33 3.44
C GLY A 109 -27.99 -0.62 4.52
N GLY A 110 -27.17 0.38 4.93
CA GLY A 110 -26.10 0.21 5.91
C GLY A 110 -24.82 -0.40 5.34
N GLU A 111 -24.67 -0.47 4.01
CA GLU A 111 -23.44 -0.91 3.35
C GLU A 111 -22.50 0.27 3.06
N ALA A 112 -21.20 0.05 3.20
CA ALA A 112 -20.20 1.05 2.84
C ALA A 112 -20.32 1.40 1.35
N ARG A 113 -20.46 2.70 1.06
CA ARG A 113 -20.60 3.18 -0.31
C ARG A 113 -19.30 2.99 -1.08
N ALA A 114 -19.35 2.29 -2.21
CA ALA A 114 -18.21 2.13 -3.10
C ALA A 114 -17.82 3.47 -3.72
N GLU A 115 -16.70 4.05 -3.28
CA GLU A 115 -16.27 5.40 -3.65
C GLU A 115 -15.07 5.43 -4.58
N TYR A 116 -14.15 4.48 -4.39
CA TYR A 116 -12.85 4.54 -5.04
C TYR A 116 -12.83 3.74 -6.34
N ASP A 117 -12.18 4.32 -7.34
CA ASP A 117 -11.90 3.66 -8.63
C ASP A 117 -10.65 2.80 -8.51
N CYS A 118 -9.67 3.25 -7.71
CA CYS A 118 -8.42 2.55 -7.46
C CYS A 118 -8.05 2.59 -5.97
N ILE A 119 -7.47 1.49 -5.46
CA ILE A 119 -6.78 1.42 -4.17
C ILE A 119 -5.30 1.13 -4.45
N LEU A 120 -4.40 1.86 -3.81
CA LEU A 120 -2.95 1.67 -3.92
C LEU A 120 -2.35 1.27 -2.57
N THR A 121 -1.60 0.17 -2.57
CA THR A 121 -0.77 -0.27 -1.45
C THR A 121 0.65 -0.52 -1.92
N GLY A 122 1.63 0.15 -1.32
CA GLY A 122 3.04 -0.01 -1.64
C GLY A 122 3.86 -0.36 -0.40
N PHE A 123 4.42 -1.57 -0.33
CA PHE A 123 5.20 -2.07 0.81
C PHE A 123 4.43 -1.93 2.12
N PHE A 124 3.19 -2.36 2.08
CA PHE A 124 2.21 -2.18 3.13
C PHE A 124 1.90 -3.51 3.84
N PHE A 125 1.56 -4.57 3.09
CA PHE A 125 1.11 -5.83 3.66
C PHE A 125 2.23 -6.66 4.30
N ASP A 126 3.48 -6.43 3.94
CA ASP A 126 4.66 -7.04 4.60
C ASP A 126 4.73 -6.73 6.10
N ASN A 127 4.06 -5.67 6.55
CA ASN A 127 3.98 -5.25 7.95
C ASN A 127 2.97 -6.04 8.78
N PHE A 128 2.10 -6.83 8.15
CA PHE A 128 0.98 -7.49 8.79
C PHE A 128 1.12 -9.02 8.82
N LYS A 129 0.53 -9.64 9.83
CA LYS A 129 0.29 -11.08 9.82
C LYS A 129 -0.77 -11.41 8.75
N GLU A 130 -0.76 -12.64 8.25
CA GLU A 130 -1.68 -13.09 7.18
C GLU A 130 -3.16 -12.89 7.56
N VAL A 131 -3.50 -13.08 8.85
CA VAL A 131 -4.87 -12.86 9.35
C VAL A 131 -5.26 -11.39 9.30
N ASP A 132 -4.35 -10.50 9.75
CA ASP A 132 -4.60 -9.06 9.77
C ASP A 132 -4.66 -8.49 8.35
N ALA A 133 -3.79 -8.96 7.45
CA ALA A 133 -3.82 -8.60 6.03
C ALA A 133 -5.14 -9.02 5.36
N ALA A 134 -5.63 -10.23 5.63
CA ALA A 134 -6.91 -10.70 5.12
C ALA A 134 -8.09 -9.86 5.64
N GLU A 135 -8.07 -9.52 6.93
CA GLU A 135 -9.10 -8.66 7.54
C GLU A 135 -9.09 -7.25 6.92
N ILE A 136 -7.92 -6.66 6.70
CA ILE A 136 -7.80 -5.36 6.03
C ILE A 136 -8.40 -5.43 4.62
N VAL A 137 -8.01 -6.42 3.80
CA VAL A 137 -8.55 -6.55 2.43
C VAL A 137 -10.07 -6.72 2.47
N ARG A 138 -10.59 -7.59 3.35
CA ARG A 138 -12.03 -7.82 3.51
C ARG A 138 -12.79 -6.53 3.86
N ARG A 139 -12.26 -5.73 4.80
CA ARG A 139 -12.92 -4.51 5.29
C ARG A 139 -12.82 -3.34 4.31
N VAL A 140 -11.74 -3.27 3.53
CA VAL A 140 -11.51 -2.19 2.55
C VAL A 140 -12.21 -2.49 1.21
N THR A 141 -12.40 -3.77 0.87
CA THR A 141 -13.07 -4.19 -0.37
C THR A 141 -14.41 -3.49 -0.67
N PRO A 142 -15.31 -3.25 0.33
CA PRO A 142 -16.58 -2.56 0.07
C PRO A 142 -16.40 -1.14 -0.50
N PHE A 143 -15.33 -0.43 -0.16
CA PHE A 143 -15.08 0.93 -0.64
C PHE A 143 -14.60 0.99 -2.09
N LEU A 144 -14.14 -0.11 -2.67
CA LEU A 144 -13.74 -0.18 -4.07
C LEU A 144 -14.96 -0.44 -4.96
N LYS A 145 -15.14 0.37 -5.99
CA LYS A 145 -16.20 0.17 -6.99
C LYS A 145 -16.07 -1.19 -7.68
N LYS A 146 -17.19 -1.74 -8.11
CA LYS A 146 -17.21 -2.93 -8.97
C LYS A 146 -16.42 -2.65 -10.25
N GLY A 147 -15.51 -3.58 -10.61
CA GLY A 147 -14.60 -3.38 -11.73
C GLY A 147 -13.42 -2.45 -11.48
N GLY A 148 -13.32 -1.85 -10.28
CA GLY A 148 -12.19 -1.05 -9.84
C GLY A 148 -10.92 -1.88 -9.62
N TYR A 149 -9.79 -1.20 -9.45
CA TYR A 149 -8.48 -1.83 -9.36
C TYR A 149 -7.87 -1.70 -7.96
N TRP A 150 -7.26 -2.77 -7.46
CA TRP A 150 -6.33 -2.71 -6.34
C TRP A 150 -4.92 -2.89 -6.88
N LEU A 151 -4.09 -1.87 -6.71
CA LEU A 151 -2.72 -1.75 -7.17
C LEU A 151 -1.79 -2.09 -6.01
N GLU A 152 -1.17 -3.27 -6.03
CA GLU A 152 -0.34 -3.77 -4.93
C GLU A 152 1.10 -3.94 -5.39
N ALA A 153 2.05 -3.32 -4.68
CA ALA A 153 3.47 -3.58 -4.80
C ALA A 153 4.04 -3.95 -3.44
N ASP A 154 4.69 -5.12 -3.33
CA ASP A 154 5.22 -5.58 -2.05
C ASP A 154 6.39 -6.55 -2.24
N PHE A 155 7.08 -6.88 -1.14
CA PHE A 155 8.09 -7.92 -1.15
C PHE A 155 7.48 -9.27 -1.52
N TYR A 156 8.26 -10.06 -2.23
CA TYR A 156 7.86 -11.37 -2.71
C TYR A 156 8.96 -12.40 -2.47
N TYR A 157 8.59 -13.51 -1.86
CA TYR A 157 9.48 -14.65 -1.68
C TYR A 157 8.76 -15.93 -2.10
N PRO A 158 9.19 -16.58 -3.22
CA PRO A 158 8.52 -17.79 -3.71
C PRO A 158 8.79 -18.95 -2.77
N ARG A 159 7.72 -19.52 -2.19
CA ARG A 159 7.82 -20.67 -1.28
C ARG A 159 8.53 -21.84 -1.98
N GLY A 160 9.60 -22.34 -1.36
CA GLY A 160 10.38 -23.50 -1.86
C GLY A 160 11.26 -23.23 -3.09
N ARG A 161 11.29 -22.02 -3.63
CA ARG A 161 12.10 -21.65 -4.81
C ARG A 161 12.86 -20.33 -4.65
N GLY A 162 12.83 -19.74 -3.47
CA GLY A 162 13.56 -18.49 -3.18
C GLY A 162 15.07 -18.73 -3.12
N LYS A 163 15.82 -17.70 -3.51
CA LYS A 163 17.28 -17.74 -3.39
C LYS A 163 17.69 -17.48 -1.93
N LEU A 164 18.78 -18.11 -1.48
CA LEU A 164 19.28 -17.97 -0.11
C LEU A 164 19.49 -16.49 0.30
N TRP A 165 20.03 -15.67 -0.59
CA TRP A 165 20.23 -14.24 -0.32
C TRP A 165 18.91 -13.49 -0.07
N GLN A 166 17.83 -13.88 -0.76
CA GLN A 166 16.49 -13.30 -0.56
C GLN A 166 15.95 -13.66 0.83
N ALA A 167 16.18 -14.89 1.28
CA ALA A 167 15.81 -15.31 2.63
C ALA A 167 16.58 -14.53 3.70
N ILE A 168 17.89 -14.35 3.51
CA ILE A 168 18.75 -13.58 4.42
C ILE A 168 18.28 -12.11 4.46
N LEU A 169 18.01 -11.50 3.30
CA LEU A 169 17.55 -10.12 3.21
C LEU A 169 16.18 -9.94 3.87
N LEU A 170 15.24 -10.84 3.62
CA LEU A 170 13.92 -10.83 4.25
C LEU A 170 14.02 -10.98 5.77
N TYR A 171 14.86 -11.91 6.23
CA TYR A 171 15.06 -12.10 7.67
C TYR A 171 15.68 -10.86 8.33
N SER A 172 16.70 -10.24 7.72
CA SER A 172 17.32 -9.02 8.24
C SER A 172 16.34 -7.85 8.27
N MET A 173 15.48 -7.73 7.24
CA MET A 173 14.43 -6.73 7.17
C MET A 173 13.43 -6.91 8.33
N TYR A 174 12.87 -8.10 8.54
CA TYR A 174 11.96 -8.34 9.65
C TYR A 174 12.61 -8.18 11.02
N PHE A 175 13.87 -8.58 11.15
CA PHE A 175 14.61 -8.39 12.39
C PHE A 175 14.77 -6.90 12.74
N SER A 176 15.19 -6.08 11.78
CA SER A 176 15.34 -4.62 11.98
C SER A 176 14.00 -3.92 12.18
N ALA A 177 12.98 -4.24 11.39
CA ALA A 177 11.64 -3.69 11.52
C ALA A 177 11.00 -4.02 12.89
N ARG A 178 11.24 -5.24 13.40
CA ARG A 178 10.80 -5.63 14.73
C ARG A 178 11.47 -4.84 15.85
N LEU A 179 12.81 -4.66 15.74
CA LEU A 179 13.57 -3.94 16.77
C LEU A 179 13.27 -2.44 16.79
N ILE A 180 13.08 -1.83 15.61
CA ILE A 180 12.98 -0.38 15.47
C ILE A 180 11.53 0.07 15.50
N CYS A 181 10.66 -0.61 14.74
CA CYS A 181 9.29 -0.19 14.49
C CYS A 181 8.24 -1.05 15.22
N GLY A 182 8.64 -2.16 15.87
CA GLY A 182 7.72 -3.04 16.57
C GLY A 182 6.87 -3.92 15.66
N VAL A 183 7.27 -4.14 14.41
CA VAL A 183 6.57 -5.00 13.46
C VAL A 183 6.49 -6.43 13.98
N GLU A 184 5.29 -6.98 14.08
CA GLU A 184 5.05 -8.34 14.60
C GLU A 184 5.06 -9.41 13.50
N ALA A 185 4.95 -9.03 12.23
CA ALA A 185 5.02 -9.96 11.12
C ALA A 185 6.36 -10.72 11.12
N LYS A 186 6.28 -12.02 10.80
CA LYS A 186 7.47 -12.90 10.72
C LYS A 186 7.66 -13.50 9.33
N ARG A 187 6.68 -13.33 8.46
CA ARG A 187 6.64 -13.85 7.09
C ARG A 187 5.70 -13.00 6.25
N LEU A 188 5.95 -12.96 4.97
CA LEU A 188 5.06 -12.32 4.01
C LEU A 188 3.72 -13.05 3.95
N PRO A 189 2.58 -12.33 3.98
CA PRO A 189 1.26 -12.93 3.78
C PRO A 189 1.09 -13.42 2.32
N ASP A 190 0.21 -14.39 2.13
CA ASP A 190 -0.14 -14.89 0.80
C ASP A 190 -1.21 -14.00 0.17
N MET A 191 -0.80 -12.85 -0.36
CA MET A 191 -1.72 -11.85 -0.90
C MET A 191 -2.53 -12.38 -2.09
N VAL A 192 -1.97 -13.27 -2.92
CA VAL A 192 -2.72 -13.88 -4.04
C VAL A 192 -3.92 -14.66 -3.52
N ARG A 193 -3.72 -15.45 -2.47
CA ARG A 193 -4.80 -16.23 -1.84
C ARG A 193 -5.82 -15.32 -1.18
N ILE A 194 -5.36 -14.27 -0.47
CA ILE A 194 -6.23 -13.31 0.22
C ILE A 194 -7.12 -12.58 -0.80
N PHE A 195 -6.55 -11.98 -1.83
CA PHE A 195 -7.32 -11.28 -2.85
C PHE A 195 -8.28 -12.21 -3.62
N SER A 196 -7.85 -13.44 -3.92
CA SER A 196 -8.73 -14.42 -4.59
C SER A 196 -9.94 -14.79 -3.72
N ALA A 197 -9.78 -14.91 -2.40
CA ALA A 197 -10.87 -15.20 -1.47
C ALA A 197 -11.91 -14.07 -1.42
N GLU A 198 -11.50 -12.81 -1.64
CA GLU A 198 -12.37 -11.63 -1.71
C GLU A 198 -12.90 -11.34 -3.14
N GLY A 199 -12.77 -12.31 -4.06
CA GLY A 199 -13.35 -12.21 -5.41
C GLY A 199 -12.54 -11.41 -6.42
N TYR A 200 -11.29 -11.04 -6.09
CA TYR A 200 -10.43 -10.36 -7.04
C TYR A 200 -9.77 -11.30 -8.03
N ARG A 201 -9.52 -10.78 -9.23
CA ARG A 201 -8.73 -11.45 -10.27
C ARG A 201 -7.47 -10.65 -10.57
N SER A 202 -6.31 -11.31 -10.59
CA SER A 202 -5.07 -10.70 -11.04
C SER A 202 -5.12 -10.50 -12.56
N LEU A 203 -4.98 -9.24 -13.00
CA LEU A 203 -4.91 -8.88 -14.42
C LEU A 203 -3.49 -8.75 -14.92
N TYR A 204 -2.60 -8.26 -14.08
CA TYR A 204 -1.21 -7.99 -14.42
C TYR A 204 -0.32 -8.34 -13.23
N THR A 205 0.84 -8.93 -13.51
CA THR A 205 1.85 -9.24 -12.50
C THR A 205 3.23 -9.04 -13.08
N THR A 206 4.05 -8.26 -12.42
CA THR A 206 5.46 -8.07 -12.78
C THR A 206 6.36 -8.22 -11.56
N PHE A 207 7.67 -8.36 -11.83
CA PHE A 207 8.66 -8.60 -10.78
C PHE A 207 9.87 -7.69 -10.97
N HIS A 208 10.33 -7.15 -9.87
CA HIS A 208 11.50 -6.30 -9.77
C HIS A 208 12.54 -6.91 -8.82
N TYR A 209 13.74 -6.33 -8.78
CA TYR A 209 14.82 -6.73 -7.89
C TYR A 209 15.05 -8.26 -7.87
N GLN A 210 15.32 -8.85 -9.05
CA GLN A 210 15.52 -10.30 -9.21
C GLN A 210 14.36 -11.15 -8.65
N ARG A 211 13.12 -10.70 -8.79
CA ARG A 211 11.88 -11.31 -8.28
C ARG A 211 11.73 -11.25 -6.75
N PHE A 212 12.37 -10.31 -6.08
CA PHE A 212 12.18 -10.08 -4.65
C PHE A 212 11.10 -9.04 -4.35
N ILE A 213 10.71 -8.26 -5.36
CA ILE A 213 9.58 -7.33 -5.33
C ILE A 213 8.60 -7.73 -6.42
N ARG A 214 7.31 -7.69 -6.11
CA ARG A 214 6.23 -8.03 -7.03
C ARG A 214 5.22 -6.89 -7.07
N SER A 215 4.78 -6.53 -8.26
CA SER A 215 3.65 -5.64 -8.48
C SER A 215 2.49 -6.40 -9.11
N VAL A 216 1.29 -6.19 -8.61
CA VAL A 216 0.08 -6.85 -9.08
C VAL A 216 -1.05 -5.84 -9.24
N VAL A 217 -1.79 -5.96 -10.33
CA VAL A 217 -3.07 -5.28 -10.51
C VAL A 217 -4.16 -6.31 -10.30
N TYR A 218 -4.94 -6.12 -9.25
CA TYR A 218 -6.13 -6.90 -9.00
C TYR A 218 -7.38 -6.13 -9.45
N ARG A 219 -8.33 -6.81 -10.06
CA ARG A 219 -9.63 -6.24 -10.43
C ARG A 219 -10.72 -6.86 -9.60
N LYS A 220 -11.56 -6.01 -9.01
CA LYS A 220 -12.75 -6.44 -8.27
C LYS A 220 -13.81 -6.97 -9.24
N GLY A 221 -14.35 -8.16 -8.95
CA GLY A 221 -15.40 -8.80 -9.74
C GLY A 221 -16.74 -8.04 -9.72
#